data_7c0a816116ac74b9a2536f57f846c14f
#
_entry.id   7c0a816116ac74b9a2536f57f846c14f
#
_cell.length_a   1.000
_cell.length_b   1.000
_cell.length_c   1.000
_cell.angle_alpha   90.00
_cell.angle_beta   90.00
_cell.angle_gamma   90.00
#
_symmetry.space_group_name_H-M   'P 1'
#
loop_
_entity.id
_entity.type
_entity.pdbx_description
1 polymer ?
#
loop_
_entity_poly.entity_id
_entity_poly.type
_entity_poly.pdbx_seq_one_letter_code
_entity_poly.pdbx_strand_id
1 'polypeptide(L)'
;MDTGTRITTILKDAGARDVLDIGCGHGALARLLVREGLAVTAIDPAPDAIAAAQETVPDAQFTVAGAEALPFDPGSFDACVFLNSLHHVPVPLMAQALHEALRVLRPGGEVIVVEPLAEGPFFEVMRPVEDETEIRRAAMAAIDALCSAGVATGPAPQTWSRPTPVANTEAFIDTLARVDPARRAVAEAQRERLADLFARHATEGPNGPELCQPLRLWRLRPI
;
A
#
# COMPACT_ATOMS: atom_id res chain seq x y z
N MET A 1 3.60 -3.37 16.48
CA MET A 1 4.47 -2.62 15.55
C MET A 1 3.60 -2.23 14.36
N ASP A 2 3.50 -0.95 14.04
CA ASP A 2 2.73 -0.46 12.90
C ASP A 2 3.42 -0.80 11.57
N THR A 3 2.68 -0.64 10.46
CA THR A 3 3.15 -1.01 9.12
C THR A 3 4.39 -0.22 8.69
N GLY A 4 4.41 1.09 8.93
CA GLY A 4 5.55 1.95 8.57
C GLY A 4 6.82 1.53 9.29
N THR A 5 6.74 1.29 10.59
CA THR A 5 7.88 0.81 11.40
C THR A 5 8.39 -0.55 10.90
N ARG A 6 7.49 -1.47 10.47
CA ARG A 6 7.91 -2.76 9.88
C ARG A 6 8.72 -2.56 8.61
N ILE A 7 8.21 -1.73 7.69
CA ILE A 7 8.91 -1.43 6.43
C ILE A 7 10.26 -0.78 6.72
N THR A 8 10.31 0.23 7.58
CA THR A 8 11.55 0.93 7.94
C THR A 8 12.58 0.00 8.57
N THR A 9 12.15 -0.90 9.46
CA THR A 9 13.05 -1.90 10.06
C THR A 9 13.65 -2.81 8.99
N ILE A 10 12.84 -3.35 8.09
CA ILE A 10 13.30 -4.20 6.98
C ILE A 10 14.33 -3.46 6.12
N LEU A 11 14.03 -2.21 5.73
CA LEU A 11 14.94 -1.40 4.91
C LEU A 11 16.28 -1.13 5.59
N LYS A 12 16.25 -0.78 6.89
CA LYS A 12 17.46 -0.55 7.68
C LYS A 12 18.28 -1.82 7.87
N ASP A 13 17.64 -2.95 8.18
CA ASP A 13 18.31 -4.25 8.34
C ASP A 13 18.95 -4.72 7.03
N ALA A 14 18.35 -4.36 5.89
CA ALA A 14 18.91 -4.60 4.56
C ALA A 14 20.03 -3.61 4.18
N GLY A 15 20.26 -2.54 4.95
CA GLY A 15 21.22 -1.49 4.64
C GLY A 15 20.80 -0.58 3.47
N ALA A 16 19.50 -0.56 3.14
CA ALA A 16 18.96 0.27 2.06
C ALA A 16 19.17 1.75 2.36
N ARG A 17 19.48 2.53 1.32
CA ARG A 17 19.66 3.99 1.37
C ARG A 17 18.75 4.69 0.38
N ASP A 18 18.72 4.22 -0.86
CA ASP A 18 17.93 4.78 -1.94
C ASP A 18 16.66 3.91 -2.12
N VAL A 19 15.49 4.47 -1.81
CA VAL A 19 14.21 3.74 -1.80
C VAL A 19 13.24 4.37 -2.78
N LEU A 20 12.57 3.53 -3.59
CA LEU A 20 11.46 3.91 -4.46
C LEU A 20 10.12 3.56 -3.78
N ASP A 21 9.28 4.57 -3.52
CA ASP A 21 7.89 4.41 -3.05
C ASP A 21 6.95 4.41 -4.27
N ILE A 22 6.35 3.26 -4.58
CA ILE A 22 5.54 3.05 -5.79
C ILE A 22 4.05 3.13 -5.44
N GLY A 23 3.35 4.13 -5.99
CA GLY A 23 1.98 4.48 -5.63
C GLY A 23 1.94 5.20 -4.29
N CYS A 24 2.71 6.27 -4.18
CA CYS A 24 2.95 6.98 -2.93
C CYS A 24 1.76 7.81 -2.43
N GLY A 25 0.74 8.04 -3.27
CA GLY A 25 -0.38 8.92 -2.95
C GLY A 25 0.12 10.30 -2.48
N HIS A 26 -0.36 10.74 -1.33
CA HIS A 26 0.03 12.04 -0.74
C HIS A 26 1.35 11.98 0.08
N GLY A 27 2.21 10.99 -0.15
CA GLY A 27 3.55 10.90 0.40
C GLY A 27 3.66 10.48 1.88
N ALA A 28 2.68 9.72 2.39
CA ALA A 28 2.70 9.32 3.80
C ALA A 28 3.88 8.40 4.15
N LEU A 29 4.18 7.41 3.30
CA LEU A 29 5.34 6.54 3.47
C LEU A 29 6.63 7.30 3.19
N ALA A 30 6.70 8.07 2.09
CA ALA A 30 7.85 8.89 1.76
C ALA A 30 8.28 9.78 2.92
N ARG A 31 7.34 10.47 3.58
CA ARG A 31 7.59 11.30 4.76
C ARG A 31 8.20 10.52 5.92
N LEU A 32 7.70 9.31 6.18
CA LEU A 32 8.26 8.46 7.23
C LEU A 32 9.69 8.07 6.89
N LEU A 33 9.94 7.58 5.67
CA LEU A 33 11.26 7.11 5.25
C LEU A 33 12.30 8.22 5.24
N VAL A 34 11.95 9.44 4.80
CA VAL A 34 12.83 10.62 4.88
C VAL A 34 13.20 10.94 6.32
N ARG A 35 12.23 10.94 7.26
CA ARG A 35 12.50 11.16 8.70
C ARG A 35 13.44 10.12 9.31
N GLU A 36 13.42 8.91 8.75
CA GLU A 36 14.31 7.82 9.15
C GLU A 36 15.68 7.85 8.46
N GLY A 37 15.95 8.91 7.66
CA GLY A 37 17.25 9.19 7.04
C GLY A 37 17.48 8.47 5.71
N LEU A 38 16.42 8.00 5.04
CA LEU A 38 16.51 7.36 3.72
C LEU A 38 16.36 8.42 2.62
N ALA A 39 17.05 8.24 1.51
CA ALA A 39 16.82 8.98 0.28
C ALA A 39 15.61 8.36 -0.44
N VAL A 40 14.57 9.16 -0.68
CA VAL A 40 13.29 8.69 -1.20
C VAL A 40 13.00 9.32 -2.54
N THR A 41 12.77 8.46 -3.53
CA THR A 41 12.08 8.79 -4.76
C THR A 41 10.69 8.14 -4.72
N ALA A 42 9.67 8.84 -5.17
CA ALA A 42 8.30 8.37 -5.08
C ALA A 42 7.53 8.64 -6.38
N ILE A 43 6.67 7.73 -6.76
CA ILE A 43 5.81 7.86 -7.93
C ILE A 43 4.35 7.60 -7.61
N ASP A 44 3.49 8.29 -8.35
CA ASP A 44 2.05 8.04 -8.37
C ASP A 44 1.49 8.45 -9.74
N PRO A 45 0.50 7.76 -10.32
CA PRO A 45 -0.10 8.17 -11.60
C PRO A 45 -0.98 9.43 -11.47
N ALA A 46 -1.40 9.83 -10.26
CA ALA A 46 -2.26 10.98 -10.01
C ALA A 46 -1.45 12.27 -9.82
N PRO A 47 -1.50 13.25 -10.76
CA PRO A 47 -0.73 14.50 -10.65
C PRO A 47 -1.05 15.31 -9.39
N ASP A 48 -2.32 15.32 -8.96
CA ASP A 48 -2.76 16.06 -7.78
C ASP A 48 -2.18 15.45 -6.48
N ALA A 49 -2.06 14.12 -6.42
CA ALA A 49 -1.43 13.44 -5.30
C ALA A 49 0.06 13.77 -5.22
N ILE A 50 0.75 13.77 -6.36
CA ILE A 50 2.17 14.16 -6.45
C ILE A 50 2.37 15.61 -6.02
N ALA A 51 1.53 16.54 -6.48
CA ALA A 51 1.63 17.95 -6.10
C ALA A 51 1.50 18.12 -4.56
N ALA A 52 0.49 17.48 -3.95
CA ALA A 52 0.29 17.50 -2.51
C ALA A 52 1.44 16.83 -1.73
N ALA A 53 2.01 15.74 -2.27
CA ALA A 53 3.15 15.07 -1.68
C ALA A 53 4.41 15.94 -1.69
N GLN A 54 4.69 16.64 -2.79
CA GLN A 54 5.81 17.58 -2.93
C GLN A 54 5.75 18.72 -1.91
N GLU A 55 4.55 19.28 -1.66
CA GLU A 55 4.37 20.32 -0.66
C GLU A 55 4.65 19.83 0.77
N THR A 56 4.28 18.58 1.06
CA THR A 56 4.35 18.01 2.42
C THR A 56 5.68 17.34 2.75
N VAL A 57 6.46 16.93 1.73
CA VAL A 57 7.72 16.18 1.88
C VAL A 57 8.77 16.72 0.91
N PRO A 58 9.26 17.97 1.12
CA PRO A 58 10.17 18.61 0.17
C PRO A 58 11.54 17.91 0.05
N ASP A 59 11.91 17.06 1.00
CA ASP A 59 13.17 16.32 1.01
C ASP A 59 13.12 15.00 0.23
N ALA A 60 11.97 14.65 -0.39
CA ALA A 60 11.83 13.52 -1.29
C ALA A 60 11.69 13.99 -2.75
N GLN A 61 12.02 13.10 -3.70
CA GLN A 61 11.81 13.34 -5.12
C GLN A 61 10.48 12.69 -5.55
N PHE A 62 9.64 13.43 -6.29
CA PHE A 62 8.35 12.95 -6.76
C PHE A 62 8.21 13.06 -8.27
N THR A 63 7.63 12.03 -8.90
CA THR A 63 7.42 11.98 -10.35
C THR A 63 6.05 11.38 -10.64
N VAL A 64 5.30 11.97 -11.58
CA VAL A 64 4.05 11.40 -12.09
C VAL A 64 4.40 10.25 -13.02
N ALA A 65 4.11 9.01 -12.60
CA ALA A 65 4.36 7.80 -13.41
C ALA A 65 3.49 6.64 -12.93
N GLY A 66 3.17 5.73 -13.84
CA GLY A 66 2.58 4.43 -13.52
C GLY A 66 3.65 3.41 -13.12
N ALA A 67 3.26 2.45 -12.30
CA ALA A 67 4.16 1.40 -11.81
C ALA A 67 4.62 0.44 -12.92
N GLU A 68 3.83 0.32 -13.99
CA GLU A 68 4.09 -0.54 -15.15
C GLU A 68 5.16 0.00 -16.11
N ALA A 69 5.60 1.25 -15.95
CA ALA A 69 6.61 1.90 -16.79
C ALA A 69 7.43 2.89 -15.97
N LEU A 70 8.36 2.38 -15.16
CA LEU A 70 9.17 3.20 -14.26
C LEU A 70 10.21 4.02 -15.05
N PRO A 71 10.23 5.36 -14.91
CA PRO A 71 11.13 6.23 -15.67
C PRO A 71 12.55 6.29 -15.04
N PHE A 72 13.07 5.12 -14.65
CA PHE A 72 14.37 4.99 -14.00
C PHE A 72 15.21 3.90 -14.68
N ASP A 73 16.51 4.08 -14.66
CA ASP A 73 17.46 3.11 -15.19
C ASP A 73 17.49 1.84 -14.32
N PRO A 74 17.87 0.67 -14.89
CA PRO A 74 18.13 -0.52 -14.09
C PRO A 74 19.20 -0.25 -13.02
N GLY A 75 19.02 -0.80 -11.82
CA GLY A 75 20.00 -0.67 -10.75
C GLY A 75 20.02 0.72 -10.08
N SER A 76 18.90 1.43 -10.05
CA SER A 76 18.78 2.77 -9.46
C SER A 76 18.54 2.74 -7.94
N PHE A 77 17.88 1.72 -7.41
CA PHE A 77 17.41 1.69 -6.03
C PHE A 77 17.89 0.46 -5.25
N ASP A 78 18.05 0.63 -3.94
CA ASP A 78 18.34 -0.48 -3.02
C ASP A 78 17.07 -1.23 -2.66
N ALA A 79 15.91 -0.55 -2.66
CA ALA A 79 14.61 -1.17 -2.41
C ALA A 79 13.49 -0.42 -3.14
N CYS A 80 12.44 -1.18 -3.51
CA CYS A 80 11.16 -0.67 -3.98
C CYS A 80 10.05 -1.08 -3.01
N VAL A 81 9.11 -0.19 -2.75
CA VAL A 81 8.00 -0.45 -1.82
C VAL A 81 6.66 -0.18 -2.52
N PHE A 82 5.77 -1.19 -2.50
CA PHE A 82 4.35 -1.02 -2.75
C PHE A 82 3.64 -1.09 -1.39
N LEU A 83 3.04 0.00 -0.95
CA LEU A 83 2.26 0.03 0.29
C LEU A 83 0.79 0.31 -0.02
N ASN A 84 -0.04 -0.72 -0.01
CA ASN A 84 -1.45 -0.68 -0.40
C ASN A 84 -1.65 -0.05 -1.80
N SER A 85 -0.79 -0.36 -2.74
CA SER A 85 -0.76 0.31 -4.04
C SER A 85 -0.75 -0.65 -5.24
N LEU A 86 -0.29 -1.89 -5.09
CA LEU A 86 -0.25 -2.85 -6.20
C LEU A 86 -1.67 -3.20 -6.69
N HIS A 87 -2.65 -3.34 -5.79
CA HIS A 87 -4.03 -3.63 -6.18
C HIS A 87 -4.72 -2.46 -6.92
N HIS A 88 -4.18 -1.25 -6.89
CA HIS A 88 -4.65 -0.13 -7.70
C HIS A 88 -4.07 -0.12 -9.12
N VAL A 89 -3.03 -0.91 -9.40
CA VAL A 89 -2.53 -1.11 -10.77
C VAL A 89 -3.57 -1.93 -11.56
N PRO A 90 -3.89 -1.55 -12.82
CA PRO A 90 -4.79 -2.36 -13.64
C PRO A 90 -4.34 -3.83 -13.68
N VAL A 91 -5.27 -4.77 -13.47
CA VAL A 91 -4.95 -6.21 -13.34
C VAL A 91 -4.01 -6.73 -14.45
N PRO A 92 -4.21 -6.39 -15.75
CA PRO A 92 -3.30 -6.85 -16.81
C PRO A 92 -1.86 -6.30 -16.69
N LEU A 93 -1.65 -5.23 -15.93
CA LEU A 93 -0.36 -4.56 -15.78
C LEU A 93 0.35 -4.88 -14.45
N MET A 94 -0.30 -5.58 -13.50
CA MET A 94 0.30 -5.89 -12.20
C MET A 94 1.61 -6.69 -12.32
N ALA A 95 1.64 -7.69 -13.20
CA ALA A 95 2.86 -8.47 -13.44
C ALA A 95 3.98 -7.59 -14.00
N GLN A 96 3.66 -6.70 -14.95
CA GLN A 96 4.62 -5.76 -15.53
C GLN A 96 5.14 -4.78 -14.46
N ALA A 97 4.27 -4.26 -13.59
CA ALA A 97 4.67 -3.38 -12.50
C ALA A 97 5.67 -4.06 -11.53
N LEU A 98 5.45 -5.33 -11.21
CA LEU A 98 6.39 -6.12 -10.40
C LEU A 98 7.73 -6.34 -11.12
N HIS A 99 7.71 -6.62 -12.42
CA HIS A 99 8.95 -6.75 -13.23
C HIS A 99 9.72 -5.43 -13.29
N GLU A 100 9.04 -4.30 -13.47
CA GLU A 100 9.67 -2.98 -13.45
C GLU A 100 10.31 -2.67 -12.09
N ALA A 101 9.61 -2.98 -10.98
CA ALA A 101 10.17 -2.82 -9.64
C ALA A 101 11.44 -3.66 -9.44
N LEU A 102 11.47 -4.91 -9.95
CA LEU A 102 12.68 -5.76 -9.92
C LEU A 102 13.79 -5.21 -10.81
N ARG A 103 13.45 -4.68 -12.00
CA ARG A 103 14.41 -4.14 -12.98
C ARG A 103 15.21 -2.98 -12.41
N VAL A 104 14.59 -2.09 -11.68
CA VAL A 104 15.23 -0.89 -11.13
C VAL A 104 16.02 -1.15 -9.84
N LEU A 105 15.99 -2.37 -9.29
CA LEU A 105 16.80 -2.74 -8.13
C LEU A 105 18.29 -2.87 -8.47
N ARG A 106 19.11 -2.42 -7.57
CA ARG A 106 20.54 -2.77 -7.52
C ARG A 106 20.71 -4.25 -7.19
N PRO A 107 21.86 -4.85 -7.55
CA PRO A 107 22.20 -6.19 -7.09
C PRO A 107 22.07 -6.33 -5.56
N GLY A 108 21.32 -7.31 -5.09
CA GLY A 108 21.05 -7.53 -3.67
C GLY A 108 19.87 -6.72 -3.10
N GLY A 109 19.26 -5.84 -3.89
CA GLY A 109 18.06 -5.10 -3.50
C GLY A 109 16.81 -5.97 -3.39
N GLU A 110 15.73 -5.40 -2.87
CA GLU A 110 14.46 -6.12 -2.71
C GLU A 110 13.23 -5.24 -2.98
N VAL A 111 12.16 -5.88 -3.44
CA VAL A 111 10.82 -5.28 -3.49
C VAL A 111 10.05 -5.70 -2.24
N ILE A 112 9.52 -4.74 -1.52
CA ILE A 112 8.61 -4.94 -0.39
C ILE A 112 7.19 -4.63 -0.89
N VAL A 113 6.30 -5.61 -0.81
CA VAL A 113 4.88 -5.41 -1.15
C VAL A 113 4.06 -5.60 0.12
N VAL A 114 3.25 -4.62 0.48
CA VAL A 114 2.28 -4.72 1.58
C VAL A 114 0.90 -4.47 1.03
N GLU A 115 0.03 -5.50 1.13
CA GLU A 115 -1.33 -5.44 0.61
C GLU A 115 -2.37 -5.79 1.68
N PRO A 116 -3.54 -5.12 1.66
CA PRO A 116 -4.65 -5.49 2.51
C PRO A 116 -5.32 -6.76 1.97
N LEU A 117 -5.66 -7.69 2.86
CA LEU A 117 -6.40 -8.88 2.49
C LEU A 117 -7.90 -8.54 2.29
N ALA A 118 -8.57 -9.28 1.39
CA ALA A 118 -10.01 -9.14 1.15
C ALA A 118 -10.81 -9.87 2.26
N GLU A 119 -10.50 -9.54 3.50
CA GLU A 119 -11.10 -10.12 4.71
C GLU A 119 -10.92 -9.18 5.91
N GLY A 120 -11.60 -9.48 6.99
CA GLY A 120 -11.49 -8.77 8.26
C GLY A 120 -12.47 -7.61 8.43
N PRO A 121 -12.61 -7.12 9.70
CA PRO A 121 -13.62 -6.14 10.08
C PRO A 121 -13.67 -4.89 9.20
N PHE A 122 -12.52 -4.27 8.92
CA PHE A 122 -12.48 -3.06 8.09
C PHE A 122 -12.99 -3.34 6.67
N PHE A 123 -12.55 -4.45 6.06
CA PHE A 123 -12.97 -4.82 4.72
C PHE A 123 -14.47 -5.13 4.66
N GLU A 124 -15.02 -5.86 5.63
CA GLU A 124 -16.45 -6.20 5.66
C GLU A 124 -17.36 -4.97 5.77
N VAL A 125 -16.92 -3.94 6.51
CA VAL A 125 -17.66 -2.66 6.58
C VAL A 125 -17.48 -1.83 5.30
N MET A 126 -16.30 -1.85 4.67
CA MET A 126 -16.02 -1.12 3.44
C MET A 126 -16.71 -1.73 2.21
N ARG A 127 -16.81 -3.05 2.14
CA ARG A 127 -17.24 -3.80 0.95
C ARG A 127 -18.55 -3.32 0.29
N PRO A 128 -19.59 -2.86 1.02
CA PRO A 128 -20.79 -2.30 0.38
C PRO A 128 -20.54 -1.00 -0.41
N VAL A 129 -19.48 -0.27 -0.07
CA VAL A 129 -19.09 0.97 -0.75
C VAL A 129 -18.22 0.67 -1.95
N GLU A 130 -17.25 -0.23 -1.75
CA GLU A 130 -16.35 -0.69 -2.80
C GLU A 130 -15.89 -2.12 -2.49
N ASP A 131 -16.26 -3.06 -3.35
CA ASP A 131 -15.85 -4.45 -3.23
C ASP A 131 -14.53 -4.68 -3.98
N GLU A 132 -13.43 -4.59 -3.25
CA GLU A 132 -12.09 -4.82 -3.78
C GLU A 132 -11.66 -6.30 -3.74
N THR A 133 -12.58 -7.25 -3.55
CA THR A 133 -12.25 -8.68 -3.39
C THR A 133 -11.40 -9.19 -4.55
N GLU A 134 -11.82 -8.94 -5.78
CA GLU A 134 -11.15 -9.50 -6.96
C GLU A 134 -9.82 -8.81 -7.26
N ILE A 135 -9.74 -7.48 -7.12
CA ILE A 135 -8.49 -6.76 -7.40
C ILE A 135 -7.40 -7.06 -6.37
N ARG A 136 -7.77 -7.21 -5.08
CA ARG A 136 -6.82 -7.62 -4.03
C ARG A 136 -6.33 -9.05 -4.25
N ARG A 137 -7.22 -9.98 -4.66
CA ARG A 137 -6.82 -11.35 -5.03
C ARG A 137 -5.91 -11.38 -6.25
N ALA A 138 -6.21 -10.56 -7.27
CA ALA A 138 -5.38 -10.46 -8.47
C ALA A 138 -3.96 -9.96 -8.14
N ALA A 139 -3.82 -8.98 -7.26
CA ALA A 139 -2.50 -8.50 -6.81
C ALA A 139 -1.69 -9.61 -6.13
N MET A 140 -2.31 -10.39 -5.22
CA MET A 140 -1.65 -11.54 -4.60
C MET A 140 -1.29 -12.62 -5.62
N ALA A 141 -2.19 -12.93 -6.55
CA ALA A 141 -1.95 -13.92 -7.60
C ALA A 141 -0.79 -13.50 -8.53
N ALA A 142 -0.64 -12.20 -8.83
CA ALA A 142 0.48 -11.69 -9.61
C ALA A 142 1.83 -11.90 -8.89
N ILE A 143 1.88 -11.70 -7.56
CA ILE A 143 3.08 -11.97 -6.75
C ILE A 143 3.40 -13.46 -6.75
N ASP A 144 2.40 -14.31 -6.51
CA ASP A 144 2.56 -15.77 -6.46
C ASP A 144 3.02 -16.32 -7.82
N ALA A 145 2.47 -15.79 -8.92
CA ALA A 145 2.88 -16.16 -10.28
C ALA A 145 4.34 -15.79 -10.56
N LEU A 146 4.79 -14.61 -10.14
CA LEU A 146 6.17 -14.15 -10.29
C LEU A 146 7.15 -15.09 -9.56
N CYS A 147 6.81 -15.48 -8.33
CA CYS A 147 7.63 -16.43 -7.55
C CYS A 147 7.60 -17.83 -8.16
N SER A 148 6.44 -18.31 -8.60
CA SER A 148 6.29 -19.65 -9.20
C SER A 148 7.01 -19.78 -10.54
N ALA A 149 7.12 -18.68 -11.29
CA ALA A 149 7.89 -18.61 -12.54
C ALA A 149 9.40 -18.56 -12.31
N GLY A 150 9.89 -18.51 -11.08
CA GLY A 150 11.31 -18.42 -10.76
C GLY A 150 11.94 -17.06 -11.10
N VAL A 151 11.15 -16.01 -11.20
CA VAL A 151 11.63 -14.64 -11.46
C VAL A 151 12.08 -13.95 -10.19
N ALA A 152 11.38 -14.22 -9.09
CA ALA A 152 11.72 -13.68 -7.78
C ALA A 152 11.57 -14.73 -6.69
N THR A 153 12.31 -14.53 -5.61
CA THR A 153 12.26 -15.38 -4.40
C THR A 153 12.22 -14.52 -3.15
N GLY A 154 11.82 -15.11 -2.03
CA GLY A 154 11.82 -14.42 -0.75
C GLY A 154 11.41 -15.33 0.40
N PRO A 155 11.45 -14.82 1.64
CA PRO A 155 10.95 -15.53 2.80
C PRO A 155 9.42 -15.69 2.72
N ALA A 156 8.87 -16.60 3.55
CA ALA A 156 7.43 -16.73 3.68
C ALA A 156 6.78 -15.37 4.03
N PRO A 157 5.63 -15.03 3.40
CA PRO A 157 4.95 -13.78 3.67
C PRO A 157 4.54 -13.64 5.14
N GLN A 158 4.61 -12.41 5.66
CA GLN A 158 4.19 -12.09 7.02
C GLN A 158 2.79 -11.49 6.99
N THR A 159 1.91 -11.94 7.89
CA THR A 159 0.55 -11.39 8.03
C THR A 159 0.38 -10.82 9.44
N TRP A 160 -0.28 -9.66 9.55
CA TRP A 160 -0.69 -9.07 10.81
C TRP A 160 -1.99 -8.30 10.64
N SER A 161 -2.65 -7.99 11.75
CA SER A 161 -3.84 -7.14 11.75
C SER A 161 -3.46 -5.71 12.11
N ARG A 162 -3.91 -4.74 11.31
CA ARG A 162 -3.76 -3.31 11.57
C ARG A 162 -5.05 -2.77 12.16
N PRO A 163 -5.08 -2.37 13.43
CA PRO A 163 -6.21 -1.65 13.99
C PRO A 163 -6.30 -0.25 13.38
N THR A 164 -7.50 0.15 13.02
CA THR A 164 -7.82 1.50 12.53
C THR A 164 -8.85 2.09 13.48
N PRO A 165 -8.46 3.05 14.36
CA PRO A 165 -9.40 3.74 15.22
C PRO A 165 -10.42 4.51 14.38
N VAL A 166 -11.70 4.24 14.63
CA VAL A 166 -12.83 4.86 13.91
C VAL A 166 -13.95 5.07 14.91
N ALA A 167 -14.23 6.32 15.27
CA ALA A 167 -15.15 6.64 16.35
C ALA A 167 -16.59 6.17 16.12
N ASN A 168 -17.05 6.19 14.86
CA ASN A 168 -18.42 5.83 14.48
C ASN A 168 -18.51 5.69 12.95
N THR A 169 -19.70 5.37 12.44
CA THR A 169 -19.99 5.22 11.00
C THR A 169 -19.68 6.49 10.20
N GLU A 170 -19.93 7.69 10.74
CA GLU A 170 -19.61 8.95 10.06
C GLU A 170 -18.10 9.10 9.85
N ALA A 171 -17.32 8.89 10.90
CA ALA A 171 -15.87 8.92 10.83
C ALA A 171 -15.31 7.83 9.87
N PHE A 172 -16.02 6.70 9.74
CA PHE A 172 -15.69 5.68 8.75
C PHE A 172 -15.93 6.17 7.33
N ILE A 173 -17.08 6.77 7.06
CA ILE A 173 -17.41 7.39 5.76
C ILE A 173 -16.37 8.46 5.40
N ASP A 174 -15.99 9.31 6.34
CA ASP A 174 -14.93 10.31 6.16
C ASP A 174 -13.58 9.68 5.84
N THR A 175 -13.28 8.52 6.45
CA THR A 175 -12.04 7.79 6.17
C THR A 175 -12.01 7.25 4.75
N LEU A 176 -13.12 6.70 4.25
CA LEU A 176 -13.21 6.22 2.87
C LEU A 176 -13.15 7.37 1.86
N ALA A 177 -13.86 8.47 2.14
CA ALA A 177 -13.90 9.65 1.27
C ALA A 177 -12.56 10.41 1.19
N ARG A 178 -11.68 10.27 2.19
CA ARG A 178 -10.32 10.82 2.15
C ARG A 178 -9.42 10.08 1.14
N VAL A 179 -9.66 8.79 0.93
CA VAL A 179 -8.93 7.99 -0.06
C VAL A 179 -9.46 8.28 -1.45
N ASP A 180 -10.80 8.24 -1.60
CA ASP A 180 -11.48 8.58 -2.85
C ASP A 180 -12.78 9.35 -2.53
N PRO A 181 -12.87 10.65 -2.91
CA PRO A 181 -14.07 11.45 -2.69
C PRO A 181 -15.35 10.88 -3.30
N ALA A 182 -15.27 10.10 -4.38
CA ALA A 182 -16.42 9.46 -5.02
C ALA A 182 -17.10 8.43 -4.10
N ARG A 183 -16.35 7.83 -3.17
CA ARG A 183 -16.88 6.86 -2.18
C ARG A 183 -17.92 7.47 -1.25
N ARG A 184 -17.88 8.80 -1.00
CA ARG A 184 -18.82 9.46 -0.08
C ARG A 184 -20.28 9.26 -0.51
N ALA A 185 -20.60 9.52 -1.77
CA ALA A 185 -21.98 9.41 -2.24
C ALA A 185 -22.51 7.97 -2.13
N VAL A 186 -21.68 6.97 -2.44
CA VAL A 186 -22.04 5.56 -2.31
C VAL A 186 -22.21 5.18 -0.84
N ALA A 187 -21.32 5.62 0.03
CA ALA A 187 -21.38 5.37 1.48
C ALA A 187 -22.63 5.97 2.12
N GLU A 188 -22.99 7.20 1.75
CA GLU A 188 -24.22 7.85 2.22
C GLU A 188 -25.47 7.08 1.81
N ALA A 189 -25.53 6.60 0.58
CA ALA A 189 -26.65 5.77 0.11
C ALA A 189 -26.75 4.42 0.85
N GLN A 190 -25.67 3.98 1.48
CA GLN A 190 -25.56 2.71 2.23
C GLN A 190 -25.49 2.92 3.76
N ARG A 191 -25.72 4.14 4.25
CA ARG A 191 -25.43 4.55 5.63
C ARG A 191 -26.00 3.61 6.70
N GLU A 192 -27.25 3.19 6.58
CA GLU A 192 -27.87 2.27 7.54
C GLU A 192 -27.14 0.91 7.55
N ARG A 193 -26.86 0.37 6.37
CA ARG A 193 -26.11 -0.88 6.23
C ARG A 193 -24.70 -0.79 6.81
N LEU A 194 -24.03 0.35 6.58
CA LEU A 194 -22.69 0.60 7.15
C LEU A 194 -22.76 0.69 8.67
N ALA A 195 -23.80 1.32 9.25
CA ALA A 195 -23.99 1.41 10.69
C ALA A 195 -24.19 0.00 11.32
N ASP A 196 -24.99 -0.84 10.68
CA ASP A 196 -25.21 -2.22 11.12
C ASP A 196 -23.93 -3.06 11.04
N LEU A 197 -23.16 -2.92 9.97
CA LEU A 197 -21.88 -3.62 9.82
C LEU A 197 -20.85 -3.09 10.82
N PHE A 198 -20.77 -1.77 10.99
CA PHE A 198 -19.87 -1.17 11.97
C PHE A 198 -20.16 -1.67 13.39
N ALA A 199 -21.44 -1.66 13.80
CA ALA A 199 -21.85 -2.17 15.11
C ALA A 199 -21.51 -3.65 15.34
N ARG A 200 -21.48 -4.46 14.28
CA ARG A 200 -21.13 -5.90 14.33
C ARG A 200 -19.64 -6.18 14.35
N HIS A 201 -18.85 -5.34 13.67
CA HIS A 201 -17.45 -5.61 13.39
C HIS A 201 -16.46 -4.75 14.16
N ALA A 202 -16.89 -3.57 14.67
CA ALA A 202 -16.04 -2.74 15.50
C ALA A 202 -15.78 -3.40 16.86
N THR A 203 -14.55 -3.28 17.33
CA THR A 203 -14.13 -3.75 18.66
C THR A 203 -13.60 -2.57 19.46
N GLU A 204 -13.69 -2.65 20.80
CA GLU A 204 -13.11 -1.62 21.65
C GLU A 204 -11.59 -1.71 21.65
N GLY A 205 -10.93 -0.63 21.27
CA GLY A 205 -9.49 -0.45 21.30
C GLY A 205 -9.07 0.57 22.35
N PRO A 206 -7.76 0.82 22.49
CA PRO A 206 -7.21 1.75 23.49
C PRO A 206 -7.73 3.19 23.38
N ASN A 207 -8.14 3.60 22.18
CA ASN A 207 -8.57 4.96 21.86
C ASN A 207 -10.04 5.02 21.37
N GLY A 208 -10.87 4.05 21.76
CA GLY A 208 -12.25 3.90 21.32
C GLY A 208 -12.42 2.82 20.24
N PRO A 209 -13.59 2.78 19.58
CA PRO A 209 -13.88 1.75 18.59
C PRO A 209 -12.85 1.70 17.46
N GLU A 210 -12.49 0.48 17.04
CA GLU A 210 -11.56 0.24 15.96
C GLU A 210 -12.02 -0.88 15.03
N LEU A 211 -11.63 -0.78 13.77
CA LEU A 211 -11.80 -1.81 12.75
C LEU A 211 -10.43 -2.35 12.33
N CYS A 212 -10.24 -3.65 12.49
CA CYS A 212 -9.00 -4.30 12.12
C CYS A 212 -8.98 -4.67 10.63
N GLN A 213 -7.86 -4.39 9.95
CA GLN A 213 -7.58 -4.81 8.58
C GLN A 213 -6.37 -5.75 8.57
N PRO A 214 -6.53 -7.02 8.18
CA PRO A 214 -5.41 -7.91 7.93
C PRO A 214 -4.58 -7.40 6.74
N LEU A 215 -3.27 -7.31 6.94
CA LEU A 215 -2.28 -6.95 5.92
C LEU A 215 -1.31 -8.11 5.74
N ARG A 216 -0.79 -8.25 4.52
CA ARG A 216 0.26 -9.21 4.20
C ARG A 216 1.43 -8.52 3.54
N LEU A 217 2.65 -8.89 3.93
CA LEU A 217 3.91 -8.37 3.43
C LEU A 217 4.70 -9.49 2.75
N TRP A 218 5.14 -9.21 1.54
CA TRP A 218 6.11 -10.01 0.79
C TRP A 218 7.42 -9.24 0.66
N ARG A 219 8.52 -9.96 0.68
CA ARG A 219 9.84 -9.47 0.33
C ARG A 219 10.33 -10.28 -0.86
N LEU A 220 10.60 -9.61 -1.96
CA LEU A 220 10.91 -10.26 -3.24
C LEU A 220 12.31 -9.82 -3.69
N ARG A 221 13.15 -10.77 -4.06
CA ARG A 221 14.48 -10.54 -4.64
C ARG A 221 14.54 -11.20 -5.98
N PRO A 222 15.15 -10.57 -7.00
CA PRO A 222 15.41 -11.23 -8.28
C PRO A 222 16.27 -12.48 -8.06
N ILE A 223 16.04 -13.53 -8.89
CA ILE A 223 16.82 -14.78 -8.89
C ILE A 223 17.97 -14.65 -9.89
#